data_14909130b73e6e5277ed1958441397d2
#
_entry.id   14909130b73e6e5277ed1958441397d2
#
_cell.length_a   1.000
_cell.length_b   1.000
_cell.length_c   1.000
_cell.angle_alpha   90.00
_cell.angle_beta   90.00
_cell.angle_gamma   90.00
#
_symmetry.space_group_name_H-M   'P 1'
#
loop_
_entity.id
_entity.type
_entity.pdbx_description
1 polymer ?
#
loop_
_entity_poly.entity_id
_entity_poly.type
_entity_poly.pdbx_seq_one_letter_code
_entity_poly.pdbx_strand_id
1 'polypeptide(L)'
;SNASLGSLVISAGTLSPEFSAATKDYTATVDYSCSSLAVTANPADSKASVTSVTGNDSLEVGENTVSVVVTAEDGSTSTYNIVVTRRAEDDPENADKQDNWKKFDINGTEWTMVNDIPEDVVPEGFEHSKTVIEGLEYNTLHGTFGDITLVYLQSESGNGLFVYDAAQNAAYEFVRINSESHF
;
A
#
# COMPACT_ATOMS: atom_id res chain seq x y z
N SER A 1 27.39 28.99 -9.61
CA SER A 1 27.53 27.70 -8.93
C SER A 1 26.17 27.23 -8.46
N ASN A 2 25.76 26.03 -8.80
CA ASN A 2 24.43 25.54 -8.48
C ASN A 2 24.49 24.09 -7.96
N ALA A 3 24.18 23.90 -6.69
CA ALA A 3 24.10 22.59 -6.03
C ALA A 3 22.70 21.95 -6.09
N SER A 4 21.84 22.38 -7.01
CA SER A 4 20.51 21.79 -7.14
C SER A 4 20.52 20.49 -7.97
N LEU A 5 19.58 19.59 -7.68
CA LEU A 5 19.29 18.44 -8.55
C LEU A 5 18.47 18.89 -9.76
N GLY A 6 18.74 18.28 -10.90
CA GLY A 6 17.94 18.33 -12.13
C GLY A 6 16.94 17.19 -12.20
N SER A 7 17.26 16.04 -11.54
CA SER A 7 16.34 14.90 -11.40
C SER A 7 16.65 14.10 -10.13
N LEU A 8 15.60 13.49 -9.57
CA LEU A 8 15.68 12.55 -8.46
C LEU A 8 14.65 11.45 -8.70
N VAL A 9 15.12 10.21 -8.77
CA VAL A 9 14.31 9.02 -9.02
C VAL A 9 14.66 7.92 -8.03
N ILE A 10 13.70 7.18 -7.56
CA ILE A 10 13.86 6.02 -6.68
C ILE A 10 13.39 4.75 -7.36
N SER A 11 13.99 3.61 -7.04
CA SER A 11 13.70 2.32 -7.68
C SER A 11 12.39 1.67 -7.25
N ALA A 12 11.81 2.10 -6.13
CA ALA A 12 10.54 1.59 -5.62
C ALA A 12 9.77 2.71 -4.91
N GLY A 13 8.44 2.61 -4.90
CA GLY A 13 7.56 3.64 -4.38
C GLY A 13 7.47 4.86 -5.31
N THR A 14 6.79 5.89 -4.83
CA THR A 14 6.60 7.16 -5.56
C THR A 14 6.99 8.31 -4.65
N LEU A 15 7.77 9.27 -5.16
CA LEU A 15 8.11 10.48 -4.42
C LEU A 15 6.87 11.37 -4.22
N SER A 16 6.66 11.81 -3.01
CA SER A 16 5.66 12.81 -2.67
C SER A 16 6.30 13.98 -1.90
N PRO A 17 6.14 15.22 -2.35
CA PRO A 17 5.58 15.61 -3.63
C PRO A 17 6.41 15.13 -4.84
N GLU A 18 5.88 15.28 -6.04
CA GLU A 18 6.62 15.07 -7.29
C GLU A 18 7.91 15.90 -7.31
N PHE A 19 8.97 15.37 -7.95
CA PHE A 19 10.27 16.03 -7.93
C PHE A 19 10.21 17.47 -8.44
N SER A 20 10.80 18.37 -7.66
CA SER A 20 11.05 19.77 -8.01
C SER A 20 12.42 20.20 -7.48
N ALA A 21 13.22 20.89 -8.28
CA ALA A 21 14.55 21.38 -7.88
C ALA A 21 14.53 22.29 -6.64
N ALA A 22 13.39 22.94 -6.37
CA ALA A 22 13.19 23.82 -5.20
C ALA A 22 12.82 23.05 -3.93
N THR A 23 12.29 21.83 -4.06
CA THR A 23 11.88 20.99 -2.93
C THR A 23 13.08 20.18 -2.44
N LYS A 24 13.26 20.12 -1.12
CA LYS A 24 14.38 19.40 -0.49
C LYS A 24 13.94 18.18 0.30
N ASP A 25 12.68 18.14 0.70
CA ASP A 25 12.14 17.09 1.55
C ASP A 25 11.01 16.37 0.83
N TYR A 26 11.11 15.05 0.79
CA TYR A 26 10.19 14.13 0.12
C TYR A 26 9.78 13.00 1.06
N THR A 27 8.68 12.36 0.74
CA THR A 27 8.28 11.10 1.34
C THR A 27 8.11 10.05 0.27
N ALA A 28 8.24 8.77 0.65
CA ALA A 28 7.89 7.64 -0.20
C ALA A 28 7.47 6.47 0.69
N THR A 29 6.63 5.58 0.16
CA THR A 29 6.29 4.31 0.82
C THR A 29 6.73 3.17 -0.07
N VAL A 30 7.33 2.14 0.52
CA VAL A 30 7.80 0.94 -0.16
C VAL A 30 7.29 -0.32 0.55
N ASP A 31 7.14 -1.41 -0.18
CA ASP A 31 6.69 -2.68 0.35
C ASP A 31 7.71 -3.32 1.30
N TYR A 32 7.26 -4.27 2.11
CA TYR A 32 8.13 -5.03 3.03
C TYR A 32 9.30 -5.71 2.34
N SER A 33 9.10 -6.22 1.12
CA SER A 33 10.14 -6.86 0.31
C SER A 33 11.28 -5.93 -0.10
N CYS A 34 11.07 -4.59 -0.05
CA CYS A 34 12.07 -3.60 -0.40
C CYS A 34 13.01 -3.30 0.78
N SER A 35 14.07 -4.07 0.95
CA SER A 35 15.07 -3.86 2.00
C SER A 35 16.16 -2.84 1.66
N SER A 36 16.24 -2.41 0.40
CA SER A 36 17.16 -1.38 -0.08
C SER A 36 16.54 -0.58 -1.21
N LEU A 37 16.94 0.67 -1.37
CA LEU A 37 16.39 1.58 -2.37
C LEU A 37 17.52 2.14 -3.25
N ALA A 38 17.49 1.86 -4.54
CA ALA A 38 18.39 2.55 -5.45
C ALA A 38 17.88 3.98 -5.70
N VAL A 39 18.77 4.96 -5.56
CA VAL A 39 18.49 6.38 -5.79
C VAL A 39 19.31 6.86 -6.97
N THR A 40 18.64 7.36 -7.99
CA THR A 40 19.26 8.01 -9.14
C THR A 40 19.04 9.51 -9.05
N ALA A 41 20.10 10.26 -8.84
CA ALA A 41 20.08 11.70 -8.71
C ALA A 41 21.07 12.34 -9.68
N ASN A 42 20.63 13.31 -10.47
CA ASN A 42 21.49 14.04 -11.39
C ASN A 42 21.50 15.51 -11.06
N PRO A 43 22.66 16.14 -10.91
CA PRO A 43 22.76 17.60 -10.70
C PRO A 43 22.20 18.39 -11.90
N ALA A 44 21.64 19.57 -11.62
CA ALA A 44 21.19 20.50 -12.66
C ALA A 44 22.34 21.22 -13.36
N ASP A 45 23.48 21.38 -12.68
CA ASP A 45 24.70 22.01 -13.18
C ASP A 45 25.72 20.91 -13.52
N SER A 46 26.27 20.94 -14.72
CA SER A 46 27.25 19.97 -15.19
C SER A 46 28.58 19.96 -14.42
N LYS A 47 28.86 21.00 -13.64
CA LYS A 47 30.03 21.14 -12.76
C LYS A 47 29.73 20.75 -11.30
N ALA A 48 28.49 20.45 -10.99
CA ALA A 48 28.10 19.88 -9.69
C ALA A 48 28.14 18.35 -9.73
N SER A 49 28.27 17.73 -8.57
CA SER A 49 28.26 16.27 -8.42
C SER A 49 27.44 15.84 -7.21
N VAL A 50 26.82 14.64 -7.31
CA VAL A 50 26.27 13.95 -6.14
C VAL A 50 27.45 13.35 -5.38
N THR A 51 27.70 13.86 -4.19
CA THR A 51 28.86 13.46 -3.37
C THR A 51 28.53 12.41 -2.33
N SER A 52 27.26 12.25 -1.99
CA SER A 52 26.82 11.23 -1.03
C SER A 52 25.35 10.86 -1.24
N VAL A 53 25.06 9.56 -1.14
CA VAL A 53 23.73 8.99 -0.92
C VAL A 53 23.85 8.07 0.28
N THR A 54 23.02 8.26 1.30
CA THR A 54 23.09 7.51 2.56
C THR A 54 21.70 7.10 3.03
N GLY A 55 21.62 6.01 3.80
CA GLY A 55 20.37 5.51 4.40
C GLY A 55 19.50 4.69 3.45
N ASN A 56 19.99 4.40 2.24
CA ASN A 56 19.26 3.70 1.20
C ASN A 56 19.57 2.19 1.09
N ASP A 57 20.67 1.71 1.73
CA ASP A 57 21.16 0.33 1.54
C ASP A 57 20.54 -0.69 2.53
N SER A 58 19.98 -0.23 3.63
CA SER A 58 19.38 -1.10 4.65
C SER A 58 18.18 -0.39 5.28
N LEU A 59 17.00 -0.62 4.70
CA LEU A 59 15.76 -0.06 5.20
C LEU A 59 15.20 -0.95 6.31
N GLU A 60 14.98 -0.37 7.48
CA GLU A 60 14.21 -1.00 8.55
C GLU A 60 12.69 -0.84 8.29
N VAL A 61 11.87 -1.73 8.88
CA VAL A 61 10.41 -1.55 8.87
C VAL A 61 10.05 -0.25 9.59
N GLY A 62 9.18 0.55 8.99
CA GLY A 62 8.84 1.89 9.45
C GLY A 62 9.63 2.97 8.72
N GLU A 63 9.83 4.11 9.36
CA GLU A 63 10.44 5.28 8.74
C GLU A 63 11.97 5.18 8.67
N ASN A 64 12.50 5.49 7.50
CA ASN A 64 13.94 5.58 7.21
C ASN A 64 14.24 6.94 6.56
N THR A 65 15.39 7.52 6.84
CA THR A 65 15.80 8.75 6.17
C THR A 65 16.90 8.46 5.16
N VAL A 66 16.60 8.71 3.90
CA VAL A 66 17.58 8.67 2.82
C VAL A 66 18.00 10.10 2.48
N SER A 67 19.30 10.36 2.47
CA SER A 67 19.86 11.70 2.21
C SER A 67 20.75 11.68 0.98
N VAL A 68 20.54 12.65 0.08
CA VAL A 68 21.33 12.88 -1.11
C VAL A 68 22.02 14.23 -1.02
N VAL A 69 23.33 14.26 -1.05
CA VAL A 69 24.15 15.49 -0.99
C VAL A 69 24.70 15.82 -2.35
N VAL A 70 24.45 17.04 -2.81
CA VAL A 70 24.99 17.60 -4.05
C VAL A 70 26.00 18.69 -3.71
N THR A 71 27.17 18.64 -4.34
CA THR A 71 28.22 19.65 -4.17
C THR A 71 28.47 20.37 -5.50
N ALA A 72 28.41 21.68 -5.47
CA ALA A 72 28.72 22.53 -6.62
C ALA A 72 30.23 22.82 -6.76
N GLU A 73 30.65 23.40 -7.89
CA GLU A 73 32.05 23.71 -8.22
C GLU A 73 32.74 24.60 -7.16
N ASP A 74 32.01 25.49 -6.51
CA ASP A 74 32.55 26.38 -5.47
C ASP A 74 32.57 25.75 -4.06
N GLY A 75 32.19 24.47 -3.94
CA GLY A 75 32.13 23.75 -2.68
C GLY A 75 30.84 23.95 -1.90
N SER A 76 29.89 24.74 -2.39
CA SER A 76 28.57 24.85 -1.76
C SER A 76 27.78 23.55 -1.90
N THR A 77 27.00 23.18 -0.88
CA THR A 77 26.28 21.94 -0.84
C THR A 77 24.77 22.13 -0.70
N SER A 78 23.99 21.20 -1.22
CA SER A 78 22.55 21.06 -0.94
C SER A 78 22.24 19.62 -0.58
N THR A 79 21.40 19.43 0.43
CA THR A 79 20.92 18.12 0.85
C THR A 79 19.45 17.97 0.49
N TYR A 80 19.11 16.84 -0.07
CA TYR A 80 17.75 16.38 -0.33
C TYR A 80 17.46 15.17 0.55
N ASN A 81 16.36 15.19 1.28
CA ASN A 81 15.96 14.13 2.17
C ASN A 81 14.71 13.43 1.63
N ILE A 82 14.68 12.12 1.77
CA ILE A 82 13.51 11.29 1.47
C ILE A 82 13.20 10.48 2.72
N VAL A 83 12.05 10.74 3.36
CA VAL A 83 11.54 9.87 4.41
C VAL A 83 10.85 8.70 3.74
N VAL A 84 11.47 7.52 3.82
CA VAL A 84 10.98 6.29 3.21
C VAL A 84 10.33 5.45 4.29
N THR A 85 9.03 5.23 4.19
CA THR A 85 8.31 4.29 5.06
C THR A 85 8.30 2.91 4.41
N ARG A 86 9.05 1.95 5.00
CA ARG A 86 8.97 0.54 4.61
C ARG A 86 7.83 -0.13 5.37
N ARG A 87 6.88 -0.70 4.63
CA ARG A 87 5.72 -1.38 5.21
C ARG A 87 6.14 -2.54 6.12
N ALA A 88 5.29 -2.88 7.09
CA ALA A 88 5.43 -4.10 7.87
C ALA A 88 5.13 -5.34 6.99
N GLU A 89 5.59 -6.52 7.39
CA GLU A 89 5.40 -7.75 6.63
C GLU A 89 3.92 -8.12 6.46
N ASP A 90 3.11 -7.82 7.47
CA ASP A 90 1.67 -8.10 7.51
C ASP A 90 0.81 -6.97 6.92
N ASP A 91 1.43 -5.89 6.41
CA ASP A 91 0.70 -4.79 5.79
C ASP A 91 -0.07 -5.28 4.56
N PRO A 92 -1.41 -5.10 4.53
CA PRO A 92 -2.24 -5.59 3.43
C PRO A 92 -1.98 -4.88 2.09
N GLU A 93 -1.32 -3.72 2.11
CA GLU A 93 -0.96 -2.98 0.90
C GLU A 93 0.36 -3.40 0.27
N ASN A 94 1.06 -4.42 0.83
CA ASN A 94 2.21 -4.98 0.15
C ASN A 94 1.79 -5.65 -1.16
N ALA A 95 2.53 -5.40 -2.24
CA ALA A 95 2.21 -5.93 -3.57
C ALA A 95 2.20 -7.45 -3.61
N ASP A 96 3.13 -8.10 -2.90
CA ASP A 96 3.20 -9.57 -2.79
C ASP A 96 2.00 -10.16 -2.04
N LYS A 97 1.42 -9.42 -1.09
CA LYS A 97 0.18 -9.81 -0.42
C LYS A 97 -1.02 -9.69 -1.36
N GLN A 98 -1.09 -8.60 -2.14
CA GLN A 98 -2.18 -8.38 -3.08
C GLN A 98 -2.19 -9.44 -4.20
N ASP A 99 -1.03 -9.82 -4.72
CA ASP A 99 -0.93 -10.85 -5.77
C ASP A 99 -1.35 -12.25 -5.29
N ASN A 100 -1.19 -12.52 -3.98
CA ASN A 100 -1.56 -13.79 -3.36
C ASN A 100 -2.95 -13.77 -2.69
N TRP A 101 -3.67 -12.67 -2.76
CA TRP A 101 -5.00 -12.60 -2.15
C TRP A 101 -5.98 -13.56 -2.81
N LYS A 102 -6.85 -14.12 -1.98
CA LYS A 102 -7.88 -15.07 -2.43
C LYS A 102 -8.77 -14.43 -3.49
N LYS A 103 -8.93 -15.15 -4.58
CA LYS A 103 -9.78 -14.78 -5.69
C LYS A 103 -10.95 -15.75 -5.84
N PHE A 104 -12.09 -15.23 -6.24
CA PHE A 104 -13.30 -15.97 -6.50
C PHE A 104 -13.81 -15.62 -7.89
N ASP A 105 -14.21 -16.64 -8.68
CA ASP A 105 -14.99 -16.42 -9.89
C ASP A 105 -16.48 -16.46 -9.50
N ILE A 106 -17.14 -15.32 -9.65
CA ILE A 106 -18.57 -15.19 -9.36
C ILE A 106 -19.26 -14.70 -10.61
N ASN A 107 -20.05 -15.59 -11.24
CA ASN A 107 -20.76 -15.33 -12.49
C ASN A 107 -19.85 -14.87 -13.65
N GLY A 108 -18.62 -15.43 -13.73
CA GLY A 108 -17.66 -15.09 -14.79
C GLY A 108 -16.89 -13.77 -14.54
N THR A 109 -17.00 -13.19 -13.35
CA THR A 109 -16.21 -12.04 -12.91
C THR A 109 -15.24 -12.48 -11.83
N GLU A 110 -13.95 -12.17 -11.98
CA GLU A 110 -12.95 -12.40 -10.95
C GLU A 110 -13.07 -11.30 -9.87
N TRP A 111 -13.26 -11.75 -8.63
CA TRP A 111 -13.32 -10.93 -7.44
C TRP A 111 -12.15 -11.26 -6.52
N THR A 112 -11.45 -10.24 -6.04
CA THR A 112 -10.31 -10.38 -5.12
C THR A 112 -10.72 -9.94 -3.73
N MET A 113 -10.33 -10.70 -2.70
CA MET A 113 -10.53 -10.30 -1.30
C MET A 113 -9.74 -9.02 -1.00
N VAL A 114 -10.32 -8.15 -0.18
CA VAL A 114 -9.70 -6.91 0.28
C VAL A 114 -9.78 -6.86 1.80
N ASN A 115 -8.67 -6.53 2.45
CA ASN A 115 -8.60 -6.46 3.92
C ASN A 115 -9.13 -5.15 4.50
N ASP A 116 -9.28 -4.11 3.70
CA ASP A 116 -9.85 -2.84 4.13
C ASP A 116 -11.37 -2.88 3.94
N ILE A 117 -12.10 -3.16 5.01
CA ILE A 117 -13.57 -3.18 5.03
C ILE A 117 -14.05 -1.82 5.53
N PRO A 118 -14.66 -0.97 4.67
CA PRO A 118 -15.13 0.33 5.10
C PRO A 118 -16.23 0.21 6.17
N GLU A 119 -16.17 1.06 7.19
CA GLU A 119 -17.13 1.04 8.31
C GLU A 119 -18.58 1.29 7.87
N ASP A 120 -18.78 2.06 6.81
CA ASP A 120 -20.11 2.38 6.29
C ASP A 120 -20.79 1.22 5.56
N VAL A 121 -20.03 0.16 5.20
CA VAL A 121 -20.61 -1.05 4.61
C VAL A 121 -20.92 -2.14 5.63
N VAL A 122 -20.44 -2.04 6.87
CA VAL A 122 -20.66 -3.04 7.92
C VAL A 122 -22.14 -3.16 8.24
N PRO A 123 -22.79 -4.35 8.06
CA PRO A 123 -24.21 -4.49 8.35
C PRO A 123 -24.49 -4.53 9.85
N GLU A 124 -25.66 -4.07 10.26
CA GLU A 124 -26.13 -4.28 11.64
C GLU A 124 -26.17 -5.78 11.97
N GLY A 125 -25.65 -6.15 13.14
CA GLY A 125 -25.54 -7.54 13.58
C GLY A 125 -24.29 -8.26 13.08
N PHE A 126 -23.31 -7.53 12.54
CA PHE A 126 -22.00 -8.05 12.20
C PHE A 126 -20.90 -7.26 12.92
N GLU A 127 -19.82 -7.95 13.26
CA GLU A 127 -18.65 -7.38 13.92
C GLU A 127 -17.40 -7.74 13.14
N HIS A 128 -16.37 -6.86 13.20
CA HIS A 128 -15.06 -7.15 12.63
C HIS A 128 -14.45 -8.38 13.28
N SER A 129 -13.92 -9.26 12.45
CA SER A 129 -13.30 -10.51 12.83
C SER A 129 -12.13 -10.81 11.89
N LYS A 130 -11.44 -11.93 12.14
CA LYS A 130 -10.38 -12.42 11.28
C LYS A 130 -10.61 -13.88 10.93
N THR A 131 -10.36 -14.23 9.66
CA THR A 131 -10.52 -15.60 9.17
C THR A 131 -9.29 -16.01 8.37
N VAL A 132 -8.75 -17.19 8.64
CA VAL A 132 -7.65 -17.75 7.85
C VAL A 132 -8.25 -18.53 6.68
N ILE A 133 -7.93 -18.10 5.46
CA ILE A 133 -8.36 -18.72 4.20
C ILE A 133 -7.11 -19.08 3.40
N GLU A 134 -6.94 -20.38 3.11
CA GLU A 134 -5.76 -20.90 2.38
C GLU A 134 -4.41 -20.48 2.98
N GLY A 135 -4.36 -20.33 4.31
CA GLY A 135 -3.13 -19.97 5.03
C GLY A 135 -2.83 -18.48 5.17
N LEU A 136 -3.67 -17.62 4.59
CA LEU A 136 -3.58 -16.17 4.75
C LEU A 136 -4.70 -15.67 5.69
N GLU A 137 -4.36 -14.72 6.57
CA GLU A 137 -5.32 -14.07 7.45
C GLU A 137 -5.98 -12.89 6.75
N TYR A 138 -7.31 -12.87 6.75
CA TYR A 138 -8.13 -11.81 6.17
C TYR A 138 -9.00 -11.15 7.24
N ASN A 139 -9.21 -9.85 7.12
CA ASN A 139 -10.27 -9.17 7.85
C ASN A 139 -11.62 -9.59 7.25
N THR A 140 -12.53 -9.94 8.13
CA THR A 140 -13.86 -10.44 7.79
C THR A 140 -14.90 -9.82 8.72
N LEU A 141 -16.16 -10.01 8.43
CA LEU A 141 -17.24 -9.69 9.36
C LEU A 141 -17.92 -10.98 9.80
N HIS A 142 -18.15 -11.12 11.09
CA HIS A 142 -18.84 -12.28 11.66
C HIS A 142 -20.20 -11.86 12.21
N GLY A 143 -21.25 -12.63 11.91
CA GLY A 143 -22.60 -12.38 12.40
C GLY A 143 -22.70 -12.62 13.90
N THR A 144 -23.30 -11.68 14.66
CA THR A 144 -23.54 -11.81 16.10
C THR A 144 -24.64 -12.83 16.40
N PHE A 145 -25.48 -13.16 15.42
CA PHE A 145 -26.55 -14.14 15.48
C PHE A 145 -26.42 -15.14 14.33
N GLY A 146 -25.70 -16.24 14.57
CA GLY A 146 -25.47 -17.28 13.57
C GLY A 146 -24.03 -17.31 13.07
N ASP A 147 -23.67 -18.41 12.42
CA ASP A 147 -22.32 -18.67 11.94
C ASP A 147 -22.15 -18.20 10.47
N ILE A 148 -22.32 -16.88 10.28
CA ILE A 148 -22.17 -16.26 8.96
C ILE A 148 -20.91 -15.43 8.94
N THR A 149 -20.02 -15.70 7.99
CA THR A 149 -18.84 -14.89 7.73
C THR A 149 -19.02 -14.12 6.43
N LEU A 150 -18.86 -12.80 6.49
CA LEU A 150 -18.82 -11.96 5.31
C LEU A 150 -17.38 -11.57 4.98
N VAL A 151 -17.07 -11.55 3.69
CA VAL A 151 -15.81 -11.09 3.11
C VAL A 151 -16.08 -9.87 2.23
N TYR A 152 -15.12 -8.96 2.16
CA TYR A 152 -15.21 -7.80 1.28
C TYR A 152 -14.40 -8.08 0.02
N LEU A 153 -15.06 -8.02 -1.13
CA LEU A 153 -14.45 -8.34 -2.42
C LEU A 153 -14.45 -7.12 -3.33
N GLN A 154 -13.44 -7.04 -4.17
CA GLN A 154 -13.28 -6.01 -5.19
C GLN A 154 -13.06 -6.65 -6.56
N SER A 155 -13.64 -6.03 -7.60
CA SER A 155 -13.43 -6.37 -9.01
C SER A 155 -13.40 -5.08 -9.85
N GLU A 156 -13.18 -5.22 -11.16
CA GLU A 156 -13.34 -4.10 -12.11
C GLU A 156 -14.76 -3.53 -12.15
N SER A 157 -15.76 -4.33 -11.74
CA SER A 157 -17.18 -3.95 -11.73
C SER A 157 -17.59 -3.20 -10.45
N GLY A 158 -16.74 -3.18 -9.42
CA GLY A 158 -17.00 -2.55 -8.13
C GLY A 158 -16.52 -3.37 -6.94
N ASN A 159 -17.07 -3.07 -5.77
CA ASN A 159 -16.77 -3.77 -4.52
C ASN A 159 -18.05 -4.06 -3.73
N GLY A 160 -17.98 -5.01 -2.80
CA GLY A 160 -19.13 -5.36 -1.98
C GLY A 160 -18.86 -6.48 -0.97
N LEU A 161 -19.87 -6.72 -0.13
CA LEU A 161 -19.87 -7.81 0.84
C LEU A 161 -20.44 -9.09 0.22
N PHE A 162 -19.79 -10.21 0.53
CA PHE A 162 -20.19 -11.55 0.10
C PHE A 162 -20.19 -12.51 1.29
N VAL A 163 -21.09 -13.49 1.27
CA VAL A 163 -21.08 -14.58 2.26
C VAL A 163 -19.99 -15.56 1.87
N TYR A 164 -19.08 -15.84 2.79
CA TYR A 164 -18.04 -16.84 2.60
C TYR A 164 -18.49 -18.21 3.14
N ASP A 165 -18.48 -19.22 2.29
CA ASP A 165 -18.71 -20.63 2.64
C ASP A 165 -17.37 -21.36 2.73
N ALA A 166 -16.90 -21.60 3.95
CA ALA A 166 -15.64 -22.26 4.21
C ALA A 166 -15.64 -23.75 3.75
N ALA A 167 -16.81 -24.40 3.74
CA ALA A 167 -16.91 -25.81 3.35
C ALA A 167 -16.75 -25.98 1.83
N GLN A 168 -17.19 -25.02 1.06
CA GLN A 168 -17.08 -25.02 -0.40
C GLN A 168 -15.93 -24.15 -0.92
N ASN A 169 -15.27 -23.39 -0.03
CA ASN A 169 -14.26 -22.40 -0.37
C ASN A 169 -14.76 -21.41 -1.46
N ALA A 170 -15.98 -20.94 -1.29
CA ALA A 170 -16.72 -20.14 -2.24
C ALA A 170 -17.30 -18.87 -1.59
N ALA A 171 -17.56 -17.85 -2.40
CA ALA A 171 -18.24 -16.65 -1.97
C ALA A 171 -19.52 -16.43 -2.78
N TYR A 172 -20.54 -15.95 -2.09
CA TYR A 172 -21.88 -15.69 -2.65
C TYR A 172 -22.30 -14.27 -2.35
N GLU A 173 -22.98 -13.65 -3.29
CA GLU A 173 -23.43 -12.25 -3.14
C GLU A 173 -24.32 -12.08 -1.89
N PHE A 174 -23.95 -11.11 -1.04
CA PHE A 174 -24.72 -10.77 0.17
C PHE A 174 -25.76 -9.71 -0.17
N VAL A 175 -27.04 -10.11 -0.17
CA VAL A 175 -28.16 -9.21 -0.41
C VAL A 175 -28.81 -8.85 0.93
N ARG A 176 -28.78 -7.57 1.32
CA ARG A 176 -29.58 -7.05 2.43
C ARG A 176 -31.05 -7.07 2.05
N ILE A 177 -31.84 -7.85 2.72
CA ILE A 177 -33.31 -7.72 2.68
C ILE A 177 -33.69 -6.68 3.73
N ASN A 178 -33.88 -5.43 3.32
CA ASN A 178 -34.50 -4.44 4.17
C ASN A 178 -35.97 -4.81 4.32
N SER A 179 -36.35 -5.38 5.45
CA SER A 179 -37.75 -5.53 5.83
C SER A 179 -38.29 -4.15 6.29
N GLU A 180 -38.50 -3.22 5.39
CA GLU A 180 -39.45 -2.15 5.65
C GLU A 180 -40.85 -2.75 5.61
N SER A 181 -41.33 -3.19 6.79
CA SER A 181 -42.70 -3.53 6.99
C SER A 181 -43.54 -2.25 6.89
N HIS A 182 -44.15 -2.05 5.75
CA HIS A 182 -45.30 -1.17 5.67
C HIS A 182 -46.47 -1.82 6.42
N PHE A 183 -46.78 -1.24 7.58
CA PHE A 183 -48.09 -1.37 8.21
C PHE A 183 -48.85 -0.07 8.01
#